data_419ee9169f874556a4181a02f8d7e159
#
_entry.id   419ee9169f874556a4181a02f8d7e159
#
_cell.length_a   1.000
_cell.length_b   1.000
_cell.length_c   1.000
_cell.angle_alpha   90.00
_cell.angle_beta   90.00
_cell.angle_gamma   90.00
#
_symmetry.space_group_name_H-M   'P 1'
#
loop_
_entity.id
_entity.type
_entity.pdbx_description
1 polymer ?
#
loop_
_entity_poly.entity_id
_entity_poly.type
_entity_poly.pdbx_seq_one_letter_code
_entity_poly.pdbx_strand_id
1 'polypeptide(L)' 'MTDYAAVLTANYPDTSWTLDGDTYDGLTWLSDSPKPSQAELDAAWPAVQQAQADAVAAKEAAKQSAIDKLAALG' A
#
# COMPACT_ATOMS: atom_id res chain seq x y z
N MET A 1 2.46 3.64 -13.37
CA MET A 1 3.63 2.93 -12.87
C MET A 1 3.25 2.15 -11.61
N THR A 2 3.52 0.85 -11.56
CA THR A 2 3.11 0.02 -10.44
C THR A 2 4.09 0.14 -9.28
N ASP A 3 3.58 0.42 -8.09
CA ASP A 3 4.37 0.40 -6.87
C ASP A 3 4.29 -1.02 -6.28
N TYR A 4 5.27 -1.85 -6.64
CA TYR A 4 5.27 -3.26 -6.24
C TYR A 4 5.37 -3.42 -4.72
N ALA A 5 6.15 -2.58 -4.06
CA ALA A 5 6.26 -2.63 -2.60
C ALA A 5 4.91 -2.38 -1.93
N ALA A 6 4.16 -1.40 -2.42
CA ALA A 6 2.83 -1.11 -1.89
C ALA A 6 1.85 -2.25 -2.12
N VAL A 7 1.86 -2.83 -3.34
CA VAL A 7 0.99 -3.98 -3.66
C VAL A 7 1.34 -5.17 -2.78
N LEU A 8 2.61 -5.48 -2.62
CA LEU A 8 3.06 -6.61 -1.80
C LEU A 8 2.70 -6.39 -0.32
N THR A 9 2.87 -5.19 0.19
CA THR A 9 2.51 -4.87 1.57
C THR A 9 1.01 -5.00 1.80
N ALA A 10 0.20 -4.55 0.85
CA ALA A 10 -1.26 -4.57 0.98
C ALA A 10 -1.86 -5.96 0.80
N ASN A 11 -1.40 -6.71 -0.20
CA ASN A 11 -2.01 -7.98 -0.58
C ASN A 11 -1.31 -9.21 -0.04
N TYR A 12 -0.05 -9.08 0.38
CA TYR A 12 0.76 -10.20 0.89
C TYR A 12 1.42 -9.83 2.22
N PRO A 13 0.62 -9.45 3.25
CA PRO A 13 1.18 -8.92 4.50
C PRO A 13 1.96 -9.95 5.32
N ASP A 14 1.63 -11.25 5.16
CA ASP A 14 2.25 -12.32 5.95
C ASP A 14 3.43 -12.97 5.21
N THR A 15 3.90 -12.35 4.14
CA THR A 15 4.98 -12.90 3.34
C THR A 15 6.28 -12.12 3.55
N SER A 16 7.41 -12.81 3.27
CA SER A 16 8.73 -12.20 3.31
C SER A 16 9.25 -12.02 1.89
N TRP A 17 9.74 -10.83 1.59
CA TRP A 17 10.28 -10.50 0.28
C TRP A 17 11.22 -9.32 0.39
N THR A 18 12.08 -9.16 -0.60
CA THR A 18 12.91 -7.97 -0.74
C THR A 18 12.72 -7.40 -2.15
N LEU A 19 12.75 -6.10 -2.26
CA LEU A 19 12.61 -5.42 -3.55
C LEU A 19 13.79 -4.47 -3.72
N ASP A 20 14.62 -4.77 -4.71
CA ASP A 20 15.79 -3.95 -5.03
C ASP A 20 15.44 -3.07 -6.23
N GLY A 21 15.23 -1.81 -5.97
CA GLY A 21 14.75 -0.85 -6.96
C GLY A 21 13.24 -0.83 -7.08
N ASP A 22 12.75 -0.23 -8.16
CA ASP A 22 11.31 -0.02 -8.36
C ASP A 22 10.72 -0.96 -9.42
N THR A 23 11.44 -2.00 -9.79
CA THR A 23 11.02 -2.91 -10.85
C THR A 23 10.77 -4.31 -10.31
N TYR A 24 9.90 -5.06 -10.99
CA TYR A 24 9.61 -6.45 -10.64
C TYR A 24 10.85 -7.34 -10.69
N ASP A 25 11.79 -7.04 -11.59
CA ASP A 25 13.02 -7.82 -11.72
C ASP A 25 13.88 -7.81 -10.45
N GLY A 26 13.77 -6.77 -9.63
CA GLY A 26 14.49 -6.67 -8.37
C GLY A 26 13.80 -7.38 -7.20
N LEU A 27 12.64 -7.98 -7.42
CA LEU A 27 11.90 -8.68 -6.36
C LEU A 27 12.49 -10.05 -6.07
N THR A 28 12.86 -10.27 -4.81
CA THR A 28 13.27 -11.58 -4.31
C THR A 28 12.20 -12.07 -3.35
N TRP A 29 11.58 -13.22 -3.66
CA TRP A 29 10.52 -13.80 -2.84
C TRP A 29 11.14 -14.78 -1.85
N LEU A 30 10.95 -14.54 -0.57
CA LEU A 30 11.56 -15.32 0.50
C LEU A 30 10.56 -16.24 1.21
N SER A 31 9.28 -16.11 0.88
CA SER A 31 8.23 -16.91 1.50
C SER A 31 8.05 -18.27 0.82
N ASP A 32 7.45 -19.21 1.53
CA ASP A 32 7.16 -20.54 1.00
C ASP A 32 6.01 -20.55 -0.01
N SER A 33 5.18 -19.51 -0.01
CA SER A 33 4.09 -19.38 -0.96
C SER A 33 4.60 -19.04 -2.36
N PRO A 34 3.82 -19.32 -3.42
CA PRO A 34 4.24 -19.01 -4.78
C PRO A 34 4.45 -17.50 -4.97
N LYS A 35 5.55 -17.14 -5.63
CA LYS A 35 5.83 -15.76 -5.98
C LYS A 35 4.76 -15.23 -6.94
N PRO A 36 4.15 -14.07 -6.64
CA PRO A 36 3.18 -13.49 -7.57
C PRO A 36 3.85 -13.04 -8.86
N SER A 37 3.11 -13.10 -9.97
CA SER A 37 3.63 -12.64 -11.26
C SER A 37 3.55 -11.14 -11.38
N GLN A 38 4.34 -10.57 -12.29
CA GLN A 38 4.27 -9.15 -12.58
C GLN A 38 2.86 -8.72 -12.99
N ALA A 39 2.20 -9.54 -13.81
CA ALA A 39 0.84 -9.25 -14.27
C ALA A 39 -0.15 -9.21 -13.10
N GLU A 40 0.01 -10.09 -12.12
CA GLU A 40 -0.83 -10.07 -10.92
C GLU A 40 -0.63 -8.81 -10.11
N LEU A 41 0.60 -8.37 -9.93
CA LEU A 41 0.91 -7.16 -9.19
C LEU A 41 0.42 -5.92 -9.94
N ASP A 42 0.63 -5.87 -11.25
CA ASP A 42 0.14 -4.77 -12.07
C ASP A 42 -1.38 -4.68 -12.05
N ALA A 43 -2.06 -5.82 -12.08
CA ALA A 43 -3.52 -5.87 -12.03
C ALA A 43 -4.06 -5.42 -10.66
N ALA A 44 -3.32 -5.68 -9.59
CA ALA A 44 -3.73 -5.29 -8.25
C ALA A 44 -3.44 -3.82 -7.94
N TRP A 45 -2.52 -3.21 -8.65
CA TRP A 45 -2.05 -1.85 -8.34
C TRP A 45 -3.17 -0.80 -8.33
N PRO A 46 -4.11 -0.74 -9.31
CA PRO A 46 -5.16 0.28 -9.26
C PRO A 46 -6.00 0.21 -7.99
N ALA A 47 -6.32 -0.99 -7.51
CA ALA A 47 -7.09 -1.16 -6.27
C ALA A 47 -6.27 -0.75 -5.05
N VAL A 48 -4.98 -1.08 -5.01
CA VAL A 48 -4.09 -0.66 -3.92
C VAL A 48 -3.92 0.85 -3.91
N GLN A 49 -3.74 1.45 -5.07
CA GLN A 49 -3.63 2.90 -5.23
C GLN A 49 -4.88 3.61 -4.71
N GLN A 50 -6.05 3.10 -5.06
CA GLN A 50 -7.31 3.65 -4.59
C GLN A 50 -7.46 3.50 -3.07
N ALA A 51 -7.09 2.35 -2.52
CA ALA A 51 -7.14 2.12 -1.08
C ALA A 51 -6.19 3.06 -0.32
N GLN A 52 -5.00 3.32 -0.86
CA GLN A 52 -4.06 4.27 -0.28
C GLN A 52 -4.64 5.68 -0.29
N ALA A 53 -5.23 6.09 -1.40
CA ALA A 53 -5.86 7.40 -1.50
C ALA A 53 -7.01 7.55 -0.51
N ASP A 54 -7.84 6.51 -0.37
CA ASP A 54 -8.94 6.50 0.59
C ASP A 54 -8.43 6.55 2.03
N ALA A 55 -7.36 5.85 2.35
CA ALA A 55 -6.75 5.85 3.68
C ALA A 55 -6.19 7.23 4.04
N VAL A 56 -5.53 7.90 3.09
CA VAL A 56 -5.02 9.24 3.29
C VAL A 56 -6.17 10.23 3.49
N ALA A 57 -7.21 10.15 2.68
CA ALA A 57 -8.38 11.01 2.81
C ALA A 57 -9.08 10.80 4.15
N ALA A 58 -9.19 9.55 4.61
CA ALA A 58 -9.79 9.24 5.91
C ALA A 58 -8.97 9.80 7.07
N LYS A 59 -7.65 9.71 6.99
CA LYS A 59 -6.76 10.26 8.03
C LYS A 59 -6.84 11.78 8.07
N GLU A 60 -6.88 12.43 6.93
CA GLU A 60 -6.99 13.89 6.88
C GLU A 60 -8.34 14.36 7.41
N ALA A 61 -9.42 13.68 7.07
CA ALA A 61 -10.74 14.01 7.58
C ALA A 61 -10.82 13.85 9.11
N ALA A 62 -10.27 12.76 9.64
CA ALA A 62 -10.23 12.53 11.08
C ALA A 62 -9.39 13.57 11.81
N LYS A 63 -8.25 13.95 11.24
CA LYS A 63 -7.38 14.97 11.80
C LYS A 63 -8.08 16.32 11.82
N GLN A 64 -8.76 16.69 10.75
CA GLN A 64 -9.49 17.95 10.67
C GLN A 64 -10.62 18.01 11.67
N SER A 65 -11.35 16.92 11.88
CA SER A 65 -12.41 16.84 12.88
C SER A 65 -11.87 17.04 14.30
N ALA A 66 -10.71 16.46 14.60
CA ALA A 66 -10.07 16.64 15.90
C ALA A 66 -9.65 18.10 16.14
N ILE A 67 -9.10 18.75 15.10
CA ILE A 67 -8.73 20.15 15.17
C ILE A 67 -9.97 21.04 15.38
N ASP A 68 -11.04 20.77 14.67
CA ASP A 68 -12.29 21.52 14.79
C ASP A 68 -12.88 21.41 16.19
N LYS A 69 -12.83 20.23 16.80
CA LYS A 69 -13.31 20.01 18.15
C LYS A 69 -12.49 20.78 19.18
N LEU A 70 -11.17 20.78 19.01
CA LEU A 70 -10.28 21.53 19.90
C LEU A 70 -10.52 23.04 19.79
N ALA A 71 -10.75 23.53 18.57
CA ALA A 71 -11.03 24.94 18.34
C ALA A 71 -12.39 25.31 18.97
N ALA A 72 -13.37 24.44 18.92
CA ALA A 72 -14.67 24.68 19.51
C ALA A 72 -14.64 24.72 21.04
N LEU A 73 -13.72 23.98 21.65
CA LEU A 73 -13.55 23.96 23.10
C LEU A 73 -12.68 25.12 23.63
N GLY A 74 -11.87 25.65 22.76
CA GLY A 74 -10.95 26.75 23.11
C GLY A 74 -11.52 28.09 22.78
#